data_f8b3514a7e636280ec3410b85c056bb5
#
_entry.id   f8b3514a7e636280ec3410b85c056bb5
#
_cell.length_a   1.000
_cell.length_b   1.000
_cell.length_c   1.000
_cell.angle_alpha   90.00
_cell.angle_beta   90.00
_cell.angle_gamma   90.00
#
_symmetry.space_group_name_H-M   'P 1'
#
loop_
_entity.id
_entity.type
_entity.pdbx_description
1 polymer ?
#
loop_
_entity_poly.entity_id
_entity_poly.type
_entity_poly.pdbx_seq_one_letter_code
_entity_poly.pdbx_strand_id
1 'polypeptide(L)'
;GSVPTLIARNRGDRPVLILDGEELVGARQNRVLNLSVFIPAATTVNLPVSCVEQGRWAWRTRAFHDSKQAMHADGRRKNIRKVNESLRHRRSYAGDQSSVWDDIADKAEKKIAKMRRHTDRRAKKIRRKAQKQIDKATKSLPG
;
A
#
# COMPACT_ATOMS: atom_id res chain seq x y z
N GLY A 1 16.95 -18.16 -0.70
CA GLY A 1 16.90 -16.82 -0.13
C GLY A 1 16.11 -16.85 1.18
N SER A 2 16.63 -16.23 2.23
CA SER A 2 15.92 -16.15 3.50
C SER A 2 14.63 -15.31 3.31
N VAL A 3 13.53 -15.81 3.83
CA VAL A 3 12.28 -15.04 3.91
C VAL A 3 12.56 -13.79 4.76
N PRO A 4 12.25 -12.59 4.29
CA PRO A 4 12.43 -11.41 5.11
C PRO A 4 11.53 -11.52 6.34
N THR A 5 12.13 -11.51 7.52
CA THR A 5 11.42 -11.56 8.79
C THR A 5 11.76 -10.33 9.62
N LEU A 6 10.79 -9.86 10.39
CA LEU A 6 10.99 -8.88 11.44
C LEU A 6 10.86 -9.56 12.81
N ILE A 7 11.60 -9.09 13.78
CA ILE A 7 11.47 -9.52 15.17
C ILE A 7 10.52 -8.57 15.87
N ALA A 8 9.41 -9.08 16.39
CA ALA A 8 8.47 -8.34 17.22
C ALA A 8 8.55 -8.84 18.67
N ARG A 9 8.65 -7.92 19.61
CA ARG A 9 8.64 -8.21 21.05
C ARG A 9 7.45 -7.51 21.70
N ASN A 10 6.53 -8.29 22.23
CA ASN A 10 5.47 -7.81 23.10
C ASN A 10 6.04 -7.64 24.52
N ARG A 11 6.16 -6.41 24.99
CA ARG A 11 6.66 -6.10 26.35
C ARG A 11 5.53 -5.87 27.35
N GLY A 12 4.28 -5.88 26.88
CA GLY A 12 3.08 -5.69 27.70
C GLY A 12 2.64 -6.98 28.37
N ASP A 13 1.65 -6.81 29.23
CA ASP A 13 0.96 -7.87 29.99
C ASP A 13 -0.24 -8.47 29.25
N ARG A 14 -0.58 -7.91 28.08
CA ARG A 14 -1.68 -8.36 27.21
C ARG A 14 -1.17 -8.90 25.88
N PRO A 15 -1.88 -9.85 25.27
CA PRO A 15 -1.55 -10.28 23.93
C PRO A 15 -1.86 -9.18 22.91
N VAL A 16 -1.13 -9.20 21.79
CA VAL A 16 -1.30 -8.28 20.67
C VAL A 16 -1.62 -9.11 19.42
N LEU A 17 -2.64 -8.69 18.68
CA LEU A 17 -2.94 -9.22 17.35
C LEU A 17 -2.52 -8.20 16.32
N ILE A 18 -1.69 -8.62 15.35
CA ILE A 18 -1.34 -7.83 14.17
C ILE A 18 -1.94 -8.53 12.95
N LEU A 19 -2.66 -7.80 12.13
CA LEU A 19 -3.39 -8.38 11.01
C LEU A 19 -2.52 -8.46 9.75
N ASP A 20 -2.81 -9.44 8.91
CA ASP A 20 -2.22 -9.54 7.58
C ASP A 20 -2.45 -8.25 6.79
N GLY A 21 -1.44 -7.83 6.03
CA GLY A 21 -1.49 -6.61 5.23
C GLY A 21 -1.29 -5.32 6.02
N GLU A 22 -1.22 -5.34 7.35
CA GLU A 22 -0.81 -4.13 8.11
C GLU A 22 0.59 -3.69 7.69
N GLU A 23 0.74 -2.38 7.47
CA GLU A 23 2.01 -1.79 7.05
C GLU A 23 2.83 -1.38 8.27
N LEU A 24 4.08 -1.82 8.28
CA LEU A 24 5.10 -1.45 9.25
C LEU A 24 6.11 -0.53 8.59
N VAL A 25 6.21 0.70 9.09
CA VAL A 25 7.12 1.74 8.59
C VAL A 25 8.40 1.73 9.39
N GLY A 26 9.54 1.66 8.72
CA GLY A 26 10.84 1.75 9.38
C GLY A 26 12.00 1.21 8.56
N ALA A 27 13.18 1.24 9.16
CA ALA A 27 14.43 0.82 8.56
C ALA A 27 14.63 1.38 7.14
N ARG A 28 15.09 0.56 6.22
CA ARG A 28 15.37 0.97 4.83
C ARG A 28 14.16 0.91 3.91
N GLN A 29 13.13 0.14 4.27
CA GLN A 29 11.93 -0.07 3.47
C GLN A 29 10.75 -0.38 4.37
N ASN A 30 9.57 0.09 4.00
CA ASN A 30 8.33 -0.34 4.65
C ASN A 30 8.03 -1.80 4.34
N ARG A 31 7.31 -2.44 5.24
CA ARG A 31 6.93 -3.84 5.17
C ARG A 31 5.43 -4.00 5.37
N VAL A 32 4.87 -5.07 4.81
CA VAL A 32 3.52 -5.52 5.16
C VAL A 32 3.58 -6.93 5.72
N LEU A 33 2.70 -7.23 6.67
CA LEU A 33 2.55 -8.57 7.20
C LEU A 33 1.97 -9.52 6.15
N ASN A 34 2.58 -10.69 6.02
CA ASN A 34 2.11 -11.73 5.10
C ASN A 34 0.94 -12.54 5.65
N LEU A 35 0.81 -12.59 6.98
CA LEU A 35 -0.30 -13.28 7.68
C LEU A 35 -0.56 -12.63 9.02
N SER A 36 -1.77 -12.81 9.55
CA SER A 36 -2.11 -12.34 10.89
C SER A 36 -1.34 -13.13 11.95
N VAL A 37 -0.78 -12.42 12.93
CA VAL A 37 0.04 -13.00 13.99
C VAL A 37 -0.48 -12.57 15.36
N PHE A 38 -0.72 -13.55 16.21
CA PHE A 38 -1.02 -13.35 17.61
C PHE A 38 0.26 -13.43 18.44
N ILE A 39 0.58 -12.38 19.17
CA ILE A 39 1.81 -12.28 19.98
C ILE A 39 1.40 -12.31 21.45
N PRO A 40 1.63 -13.42 22.17
CA PRO A 40 1.34 -13.49 23.61
C PRO A 40 2.08 -12.42 24.40
N ALA A 41 1.59 -12.14 25.62
CA ALA A 41 2.26 -11.23 26.54
C ALA A 41 3.72 -11.68 26.80
N ALA A 42 4.60 -10.72 26.99
CA ALA A 42 6.02 -10.92 27.34
C ALA A 42 6.81 -11.87 26.39
N THR A 43 6.35 -12.04 25.13
CA THR A 43 6.98 -12.92 24.15
C THR A 43 7.64 -12.18 22.99
N THR A 44 8.52 -12.90 22.30
CA THR A 44 9.18 -12.46 21.08
C THR A 44 8.86 -13.44 19.96
N VAL A 45 8.46 -12.93 18.80
CA VAL A 45 8.09 -13.73 17.62
C VAL A 45 8.73 -13.17 16.35
N ASN A 46 8.90 -14.03 15.35
CA ASN A 46 9.29 -13.63 14.01
C ASN A 46 8.04 -13.35 13.18
N LEU A 47 7.97 -12.16 12.58
CA LEU A 47 6.90 -11.72 11.68
C LEU A 47 7.33 -11.95 10.24
N PRO A 48 6.64 -12.79 9.47
CA PRO A 48 6.88 -12.91 8.03
C PRO A 48 6.32 -11.69 7.30
N VAL A 49 7.16 -11.02 6.54
CA VAL A 49 6.83 -9.75 5.90
C VAL A 49 7.27 -9.71 4.44
N SER A 50 6.65 -8.82 3.66
CA SER A 50 7.05 -8.45 2.30
C SER A 50 7.37 -6.97 2.21
N CYS A 51 8.32 -6.60 1.34
CA CYS A 51 8.63 -5.20 1.07
C CYS A 51 7.52 -4.56 0.22
N VAL A 52 7.15 -3.31 0.52
CA VAL A 52 6.14 -2.58 -0.26
C VAL A 52 6.70 -1.42 -1.07
N GLU A 53 7.98 -1.12 -0.93
CA GLU A 53 8.64 -0.02 -1.62
C GLU A 53 9.78 -0.55 -2.49
N GLN A 54 9.51 -0.77 -3.77
CA GLN A 54 10.52 -1.17 -4.74
C GLN A 54 11.53 -0.04 -4.96
N GLY A 55 12.82 -0.35 -4.85
CA GLY A 55 13.90 0.59 -5.16
C GLY A 55 14.21 1.65 -4.08
N ARG A 56 13.45 1.74 -3.01
CA ARG A 56 13.78 2.64 -1.90
C ARG A 56 14.68 1.95 -0.88
N TRP A 57 15.90 2.48 -0.69
CA TRP A 57 16.89 1.98 0.27
C TRP A 57 17.37 3.05 1.25
N ALA A 58 16.53 4.06 1.53
CA ALA A 58 16.86 5.13 2.45
C ALA A 58 16.43 4.79 3.89
N TRP A 59 17.33 4.98 4.85
CA TRP A 59 17.03 4.81 6.27
C TRP A 59 16.00 5.84 6.74
N ARG A 60 14.99 5.38 7.49
CA ARG A 60 14.05 6.24 8.22
C ARG A 60 14.25 6.15 9.73
N THR A 61 14.10 4.97 10.29
CA THR A 61 14.18 4.70 11.73
C THR A 61 14.86 3.35 11.98
N ARG A 62 15.42 3.15 13.17
CA ARG A 62 15.96 1.83 13.56
C ARG A 62 14.86 0.80 13.84
N ALA A 63 13.77 1.24 14.45
CA ALA A 63 12.63 0.39 14.80
C ALA A 63 11.49 0.60 13.80
N PHE A 64 10.71 -0.45 13.57
CA PHE A 64 9.47 -0.38 12.85
C PHE A 64 8.34 0.10 13.77
N HIS A 65 7.40 0.82 13.22
CA HIS A 65 6.16 1.23 13.88
C HIS A 65 4.99 1.03 12.93
N ASP A 66 3.79 0.90 13.49
CA ASP A 66 2.55 0.82 12.74
C ASP A 66 2.29 2.14 11.99
N SER A 67 2.03 2.04 10.69
CA SER A 67 1.66 3.20 9.85
C SER A 67 0.20 3.60 10.00
N LYS A 68 -0.60 2.80 10.70
CA LYS A 68 -2.07 2.85 10.72
C LYS A 68 -2.71 2.70 9.33
N GLN A 69 -1.96 2.09 8.42
CA GLN A 69 -2.41 1.77 7.07
C GLN A 69 -2.29 0.27 6.84
N ALA A 70 -3.13 -0.23 5.97
CA ALA A 70 -3.09 -1.62 5.56
C ALA A 70 -3.13 -1.70 4.02
N MET A 71 -2.55 -2.75 3.48
CA MET A 71 -2.70 -3.09 2.08
C MET A 71 -4.18 -3.20 1.72
N HIS A 72 -4.56 -2.76 0.54
CA HIS A 72 -5.96 -2.84 0.08
C HIS A 72 -6.45 -4.29 -0.02
N ALA A 73 -7.75 -4.50 0.09
CA ALA A 73 -8.37 -5.83 0.24
C ALA A 73 -7.97 -6.83 -0.87
N ASP A 74 -7.88 -6.40 -2.12
CA ASP A 74 -7.47 -7.28 -3.22
C ASP A 74 -6.00 -7.71 -3.12
N GLY A 75 -5.10 -6.80 -2.74
CA GLY A 75 -3.70 -7.11 -2.51
C GLY A 75 -3.51 -8.07 -1.35
N ARG A 76 -4.21 -7.86 -0.23
CA ARG A 76 -4.22 -8.77 0.92
C ARG A 76 -4.65 -10.18 0.51
N ARG A 77 -5.78 -10.29 -0.19
CA ARG A 77 -6.32 -11.58 -0.67
C ARG A 77 -5.33 -12.32 -1.58
N LYS A 78 -4.70 -11.62 -2.51
CA LYS A 78 -3.66 -12.19 -3.39
C LYS A 78 -2.45 -12.67 -2.59
N ASN A 79 -1.96 -11.83 -1.66
CA ASN A 79 -0.81 -12.16 -0.84
C ASN A 79 -1.07 -13.39 0.05
N ILE A 80 -2.22 -13.45 0.74
CA ILE A 80 -2.61 -14.63 1.55
C ILE A 80 -2.68 -15.89 0.69
N ARG A 81 -3.22 -15.82 -0.53
CA ARG A 81 -3.25 -16.97 -1.45
C ARG A 81 -1.84 -17.47 -1.75
N LYS A 82 -0.91 -16.57 -2.06
CA LYS A 82 0.48 -16.91 -2.34
C LYS A 82 1.21 -17.48 -1.11
N VAL A 83 0.95 -16.93 0.06
CA VAL A 83 1.47 -17.47 1.32
C VAL A 83 0.94 -18.88 1.56
N ASN A 84 -0.34 -19.14 1.35
CA ASN A 84 -0.94 -20.47 1.49
C ASN A 84 -0.37 -21.48 0.48
N GLU A 85 -0.15 -21.07 -0.77
CA GLU A 85 0.54 -21.88 -1.77
C GLU A 85 1.98 -22.21 -1.34
N SER A 86 2.71 -21.21 -0.84
CA SER A 86 4.08 -21.40 -0.34
C SER A 86 4.13 -22.33 0.87
N LEU A 87 3.16 -22.24 1.78
CA LEU A 87 3.04 -23.13 2.92
C LEU A 87 2.83 -24.59 2.51
N ARG A 88 1.93 -24.82 1.52
CA ARG A 88 1.62 -26.16 1.03
C ARG A 88 2.81 -26.83 0.33
N HIS A 89 3.54 -26.06 -0.47
CA HIS A 89 4.62 -26.60 -1.33
C HIS A 89 6.01 -26.49 -0.74
N ARG A 90 6.29 -25.44 0.07
CA ARG A 90 7.64 -25.13 0.54
C ARG A 90 7.75 -25.00 2.05
N ARG A 91 6.68 -25.19 2.80
CA ARG A 91 6.60 -24.97 4.26
C ARG A 91 7.15 -23.58 4.68
N SER A 92 6.90 -22.57 3.87
CA SER A 92 7.40 -21.20 4.06
C SER A 92 6.25 -20.19 4.12
N TYR A 93 6.36 -19.21 5.01
CA TYR A 93 5.43 -18.07 5.12
C TYR A 93 5.81 -16.92 4.19
N ALA A 94 6.58 -17.19 3.14
CA ALA A 94 6.96 -16.17 2.16
C ALA A 94 5.77 -15.82 1.26
N GLY A 95 5.48 -14.52 1.15
CA GLY A 95 4.69 -13.97 0.05
C GLY A 95 5.53 -13.93 -1.24
N ASP A 96 4.86 -13.71 -2.35
CA ASP A 96 5.51 -13.41 -3.62
C ASP A 96 5.81 -11.90 -3.69
N GLN A 97 7.05 -11.54 -3.46
CA GLN A 97 7.50 -10.14 -3.40
C GLN A 97 7.23 -9.39 -4.71
N SER A 98 7.42 -10.05 -5.86
CA SER A 98 7.15 -9.46 -7.17
C SER A 98 5.67 -9.14 -7.33
N SER A 99 4.82 -10.11 -7.00
CA SER A 99 3.36 -9.93 -7.04
C SER A 99 2.85 -8.79 -6.14
N VAL A 100 3.49 -8.57 -4.99
CA VAL A 100 3.17 -7.43 -4.11
C VAL A 100 3.48 -6.11 -4.79
N TRP A 101 4.64 -6.00 -5.43
CA TRP A 101 5.05 -4.78 -6.14
C TRP A 101 4.17 -4.50 -7.36
N ASP A 102 3.87 -5.52 -8.16
CA ASP A 102 2.98 -5.41 -9.33
C ASP A 102 1.59 -4.92 -8.93
N ASP A 103 1.03 -5.45 -7.84
CA ASP A 103 -0.29 -5.05 -7.35
C ASP A 103 -0.32 -3.59 -6.84
N ILE A 104 0.76 -3.13 -6.21
CA ILE A 104 0.93 -1.73 -5.78
C ILE A 104 1.04 -0.82 -7.00
N ALA A 105 1.85 -1.19 -8.01
CA ALA A 105 2.02 -0.44 -9.24
C ALA A 105 0.70 -0.29 -10.00
N ASP A 106 0.00 -1.39 -10.24
CA ASP A 106 -1.33 -1.40 -10.88
C ASP A 106 -2.33 -0.49 -10.17
N LYS A 107 -2.33 -0.51 -8.83
CA LYS A 107 -3.22 0.34 -8.05
C LYS A 107 -2.88 1.82 -8.20
N ALA A 108 -1.59 2.15 -8.22
CA ALA A 108 -1.10 3.50 -8.43
C ALA A 108 -1.50 4.01 -9.83
N GLU A 109 -1.30 3.22 -10.87
CA GLU A 109 -1.69 3.57 -12.24
C GLU A 109 -3.20 3.81 -12.38
N LYS A 110 -4.02 2.92 -11.82
CA LYS A 110 -5.49 3.09 -11.81
C LYS A 110 -5.91 4.38 -11.11
N LYS A 111 -5.27 4.72 -10.00
CA LYS A 111 -5.50 5.97 -9.26
C LYS A 111 -5.13 7.20 -10.10
N ILE A 112 -3.95 7.18 -10.73
CA ILE A 112 -3.49 8.26 -11.61
C ILE A 112 -4.44 8.44 -12.80
N ALA A 113 -4.83 7.36 -13.46
CA ALA A 113 -5.77 7.42 -14.58
C ALA A 113 -7.14 7.99 -14.19
N LYS A 114 -7.64 7.65 -12.99
CA LYS A 114 -8.88 8.25 -12.44
C LYS A 114 -8.73 9.75 -12.19
N MET A 115 -7.60 10.17 -11.62
CA MET A 115 -7.32 11.59 -11.36
C MET A 115 -7.21 12.39 -12.67
N ARG A 116 -6.50 11.88 -13.67
CA ARG A 116 -6.38 12.50 -15.01
C ARG A 116 -7.76 12.71 -15.63
N ARG A 117 -8.60 11.67 -15.68
CA ARG A 117 -9.97 11.78 -16.21
C ARG A 117 -10.82 12.82 -15.48
N HIS A 118 -10.68 12.93 -14.15
CA HIS A 118 -11.40 13.95 -13.38
C HIS A 118 -10.91 15.36 -13.71
N THR A 119 -9.60 15.55 -13.81
CA THR A 119 -8.99 16.84 -14.18
C THR A 119 -9.40 17.28 -15.58
N ASP A 120 -9.38 16.38 -16.56
CA ASP A 120 -9.80 16.66 -17.94
C ASP A 120 -11.27 17.08 -18.02
N ARG A 121 -12.15 16.39 -17.28
CA ARG A 121 -13.57 16.79 -17.20
C ARG A 121 -13.75 18.20 -16.62
N ARG A 122 -13.01 18.55 -15.56
CA ARG A 122 -13.03 19.89 -14.98
C ARG A 122 -12.50 20.93 -15.96
N ALA A 123 -11.38 20.68 -16.60
CA ALA A 123 -10.78 21.57 -17.60
C ALA A 123 -11.76 21.84 -18.77
N LYS A 124 -12.39 20.78 -19.30
CA LYS A 124 -13.40 20.90 -20.35
C LYS A 124 -14.61 21.75 -19.91
N LYS A 125 -15.08 21.57 -18.66
CA LYS A 125 -16.18 22.37 -18.11
C LYS A 125 -15.80 23.84 -17.98
N ILE A 126 -14.59 24.15 -17.52
CA ILE A 126 -14.08 25.53 -17.40
C ILE A 126 -13.97 26.19 -18.77
N ARG A 127 -13.35 25.50 -19.75
CA ARG A 127 -13.22 25.98 -21.13
C ARG A 127 -14.60 26.33 -21.74
N ARG A 128 -15.59 25.46 -21.58
CA ARG A 128 -16.96 25.72 -22.07
C ARG A 128 -17.62 26.92 -21.42
N LYS A 129 -17.39 27.14 -20.11
CA LYS A 129 -17.89 28.33 -19.41
C LYS A 129 -17.21 29.60 -19.91
N ALA A 130 -15.87 29.57 -20.03
CA ALA A 130 -15.09 30.70 -20.52
C ALA A 130 -15.53 31.08 -21.96
N GLN A 131 -15.69 30.10 -22.85
CA GLN A 131 -16.12 30.32 -24.23
C GLN A 131 -17.52 31.01 -24.28
N LYS A 132 -18.47 30.52 -23.47
CA LYS A 132 -19.80 31.15 -23.39
C LYS A 132 -19.74 32.61 -22.92
N GLN A 133 -18.83 32.94 -22.00
CA GLN A 133 -18.65 34.33 -21.55
C GLN A 133 -18.05 35.21 -22.64
N ILE A 134 -17.05 34.69 -23.37
CA ILE A 134 -16.44 35.39 -24.52
C ILE A 134 -17.52 35.64 -25.59
N ASP A 135 -18.28 34.62 -25.99
CA ASP A 135 -19.32 34.73 -27.00
C ASP A 135 -20.39 35.76 -26.61
N LYS A 136 -20.74 35.81 -25.30
CA LYS A 136 -21.68 36.81 -24.78
C LYS A 136 -21.10 38.22 -24.84
N ALA A 137 -19.85 38.40 -24.43
CA ALA A 137 -19.17 39.69 -24.45
C ALA A 137 -19.00 40.22 -25.89
N THR A 138 -18.64 39.33 -26.82
CA THR A 138 -18.48 39.70 -28.25
C THR A 138 -19.81 40.17 -28.88
N LYS A 139 -20.93 39.54 -28.51
CA LYS A 139 -22.26 39.94 -29.00
C LYS A 139 -22.78 41.28 -28.45
N SER A 140 -22.20 41.75 -27.34
CA SER A 140 -22.60 43.02 -26.71
C SER A 140 -21.71 44.20 -27.07
N LEU A 141 -20.75 44.04 -27.97
CA LEU A 141 -19.93 45.14 -28.50
C LEU A 141 -20.73 45.86 -29.60
N PRO A 142 -20.91 47.21 -29.52
CA PRO A 142 -21.50 47.97 -30.60
C PRO A 142 -20.58 47.95 -31.80
N GLY A 143 -21.15 47.75 -32.99
CA GLY A 143 -20.45 47.80 -34.28
C GLY A 143 -19.97 49.21 -34.62
#